data_0ca5bc4b3d678ceb8557c40e095e7311
#
_entry.id   0ca5bc4b3d678ceb8557c40e095e7311
#
_cell.length_a   1.000
_cell.length_b   1.000
_cell.length_c   1.000
_cell.angle_alpha   90.00
_cell.angle_beta   90.00
_cell.angle_gamma   90.00
#
_symmetry.space_group_name_H-M   'P 1'
#
loop_
_entity.id
_entity.type
_entity.pdbx_description
1 polymer ?
#
loop_
_entity_poly.entity_id
_entity_poly.type
_entity_poly.pdbx_seq_one_letter_code
_entity_poly.pdbx_strand_id
1 'polypeptide(L)'
;MNNEITNAVQAADLKAQYDACAKRLLGHKIILAHILVRTVEEFQGMNPEEVVPYIEGEPHISAASAEPGLTNQRIGDRIVGLNTENKEINEGTIIFDIVFYVRMKNGLSQIIINVEAQKGETADYEILNRAIFYVCRLISSQKERDFKNSDYNGIKQVYSIWVCMNLSENSMSHIRLTQKNLIGSYEWKGNLNLFNIVMIGLAKELPEHDEKYELHRLLGTLLSQHLTEKERLDIIGMEYNIPLKKNLRKDVNVMCNLSEGIEERGIERGIERGITIGEARGRAVGESTALKLIQLLMKEGRTADIERASTDPEARQKLYQEFHLI
;
A
#
# COMPACT_ATOMS: atom_id res chain seq x y z
N MET A 1 -22.99 9.09 -17.87
CA MET A 1 -21.58 9.42 -18.19
C MET A 1 -20.94 10.44 -17.23
N ASN A 2 -21.59 11.56 -16.86
CA ASN A 2 -20.98 12.52 -15.91
C ASN A 2 -20.74 11.94 -14.48
N ASN A 3 -21.62 11.11 -13.94
CA ASN A 3 -21.48 10.56 -12.61
C ASN A 3 -20.30 9.59 -12.46
N GLU A 4 -20.02 8.73 -13.44
CA GLU A 4 -18.92 7.76 -13.38
C GLU A 4 -17.55 8.44 -13.39
N ILE A 5 -17.37 9.47 -14.22
CA ILE A 5 -16.12 10.25 -14.26
C ILE A 5 -15.93 11.02 -12.94
N THR A 6 -16.99 11.66 -12.44
CA THR A 6 -16.95 12.39 -11.16
C THR A 6 -16.63 11.45 -10.01
N ASN A 7 -17.25 10.27 -9.95
CA ASN A 7 -16.99 9.24 -8.95
C ASN A 7 -15.56 8.66 -9.04
N ALA A 8 -15.03 8.51 -10.25
CA ALA A 8 -13.65 8.05 -10.46
C ALA A 8 -12.63 9.09 -9.99
N VAL A 9 -12.84 10.37 -10.31
CA VAL A 9 -11.97 11.48 -9.88
C VAL A 9 -11.97 11.60 -8.35
N GLN A 10 -13.16 11.60 -7.72
CA GLN A 10 -13.26 11.68 -6.26
C GLN A 10 -12.66 10.48 -5.55
N ALA A 11 -12.74 9.28 -6.14
CA ALA A 11 -12.08 8.09 -5.58
C ALA A 11 -10.56 8.15 -5.70
N ALA A 12 -10.03 8.72 -6.78
CA ALA A 12 -8.60 8.97 -6.94
C ALA A 12 -8.10 9.99 -5.91
N ASP A 13 -8.87 11.06 -5.65
CA ASP A 13 -8.55 12.07 -4.64
C ASP A 13 -8.48 11.48 -3.22
N LEU A 14 -9.44 10.64 -2.84
CA LEU A 14 -9.41 9.99 -1.53
C LEU A 14 -8.23 9.03 -1.37
N LYS A 15 -7.92 8.28 -2.43
CA LYS A 15 -6.76 7.38 -2.42
C LYS A 15 -5.46 8.17 -2.26
N ALA A 16 -5.32 9.29 -2.97
CA ALA A 16 -4.16 10.16 -2.85
C ALA A 16 -4.06 10.81 -1.46
N GLN A 17 -5.17 11.22 -0.85
CA GLN A 17 -5.22 11.77 0.50
C GLN A 17 -4.86 10.70 1.54
N TYR A 18 -5.39 9.48 1.40
CA TYR A 18 -5.04 8.34 2.26
C TYR A 18 -3.55 8.05 2.20
N ASP A 19 -2.97 7.96 1.01
CA ASP A 19 -1.54 7.72 0.80
C ASP A 19 -0.68 8.81 1.45
N ALA A 20 -1.04 10.08 1.24
CA ALA A 20 -0.35 11.21 1.88
C ALA A 20 -0.47 11.18 3.41
N CYS A 21 -1.60 10.73 3.97
CA CYS A 21 -1.77 10.59 5.40
C CYS A 21 -0.98 9.41 5.97
N ALA A 22 -0.96 8.26 5.28
CA ALA A 22 -0.15 7.11 5.63
C ALA A 22 1.33 7.46 5.72
N LYS A 23 1.84 8.19 4.72
CA LYS A 23 3.22 8.70 4.70
C LYS A 23 3.53 9.62 5.89
N ARG A 24 2.61 10.51 6.25
CA ARG A 24 2.79 11.37 7.44
C ARG A 24 2.81 10.56 8.74
N LEU A 25 1.89 9.62 8.91
CA LEU A 25 1.87 8.74 10.08
C LEU A 25 3.15 7.94 10.22
N LEU A 26 3.57 7.28 9.15
CA LEU A 26 4.81 6.50 9.15
C LEU A 26 6.06 7.37 9.28
N GLY A 27 6.00 8.65 8.87
CA GLY A 27 7.09 9.61 8.99
C GLY A 27 7.39 10.08 10.42
N HIS A 28 6.54 9.78 11.40
CA HIS A 28 6.86 10.09 12.80
C HIS A 28 8.07 9.28 13.27
N LYS A 29 9.09 9.94 13.82
CA LYS A 29 10.37 9.30 14.22
C LYS A 29 10.18 8.11 15.15
N ILE A 30 9.20 8.16 16.06
CA ILE A 30 8.94 7.04 16.95
C ILE A 30 8.39 5.83 16.19
N ILE A 31 7.54 6.04 15.17
CA ILE A 31 7.03 4.97 14.30
C ILE A 31 8.18 4.39 13.47
N LEU A 32 9.01 5.26 12.88
CA LEU A 32 10.21 4.82 12.16
C LEU A 32 11.14 4.01 13.06
N ALA A 33 11.32 4.40 14.31
CA ALA A 33 12.12 3.67 15.27
C ALA A 33 11.57 2.25 15.55
N HIS A 34 10.26 2.08 15.69
CA HIS A 34 9.62 0.75 15.77
C HIS A 34 9.87 -0.10 14.52
N ILE A 35 9.88 0.51 13.34
CA ILE A 35 10.23 -0.19 12.10
C ILE A 35 11.70 -0.62 12.13
N LEU A 36 12.60 0.31 12.49
CA LEU A 36 14.04 0.07 12.48
C LEU A 36 14.48 -1.04 13.42
N VAL A 37 13.93 -1.11 14.65
CA VAL A 37 14.30 -2.18 15.61
C VAL A 37 13.90 -3.58 15.14
N ARG A 38 12.99 -3.69 14.20
CA ARG A 38 12.54 -4.98 13.64
C ARG A 38 13.13 -5.30 12.26
N THR A 39 13.64 -4.29 11.54
CA THR A 39 14.10 -4.46 10.15
C THR A 39 15.58 -4.27 9.94
N VAL A 40 16.28 -3.59 10.85
CA VAL A 40 17.70 -3.28 10.73
C VAL A 40 18.47 -3.99 11.85
N GLU A 41 19.36 -4.91 11.46
CA GLU A 41 20.09 -5.79 12.40
C GLU A 41 20.79 -5.02 13.53
N GLU A 42 21.35 -3.83 13.23
CA GLU A 42 22.07 -3.01 14.20
C GLU A 42 21.20 -2.50 15.37
N PHE A 43 19.90 -2.34 15.14
CA PHE A 43 18.94 -1.84 16.13
C PHE A 43 18.12 -2.95 16.79
N GLN A 44 18.31 -4.19 16.38
CA GLN A 44 17.58 -5.33 16.97
C GLN A 44 17.85 -5.43 18.48
N GLY A 45 16.78 -5.57 19.27
CA GLY A 45 16.82 -5.67 20.71
C GLY A 45 16.93 -4.32 21.45
N MET A 46 17.03 -3.20 20.75
CA MET A 46 16.94 -1.86 21.33
C MET A 46 15.48 -1.44 21.55
N ASN A 47 15.25 -0.57 22.53
CA ASN A 47 13.95 0.09 22.64
C ASN A 47 13.79 1.13 21.53
N PRO A 48 12.59 1.26 20.93
CA PRO A 48 12.37 2.26 19.89
C PRO A 48 12.71 3.68 20.30
N GLU A 49 12.46 4.08 21.55
CA GLU A 49 12.80 5.41 22.06
C GLU A 49 14.32 5.67 22.03
N GLU A 50 15.14 4.65 22.24
CA GLU A 50 16.61 4.73 22.16
C GLU A 50 17.10 4.89 20.71
N VAL A 51 16.30 4.45 19.74
CA VAL A 51 16.64 4.55 18.31
C VAL A 51 16.27 5.91 17.71
N VAL A 52 15.28 6.61 18.26
CA VAL A 52 14.85 7.94 17.76
C VAL A 52 16.03 8.92 17.58
N PRO A 53 17.02 9.04 18.48
CA PRO A 53 18.15 9.95 18.32
C PRO A 53 19.08 9.61 17.15
N TYR A 54 19.06 8.37 16.67
CA TYR A 54 19.87 7.97 15.51
C TYR A 54 19.25 8.41 14.17
N ILE A 55 17.96 8.78 14.15
CA ILE A 55 17.29 9.28 12.96
C ILE A 55 17.67 10.76 12.75
N GLU A 56 18.47 11.02 11.71
CA GLU A 56 19.01 12.35 11.41
C GLU A 56 17.95 13.27 10.80
N GLY A 57 17.88 14.50 11.31
CA GLY A 57 16.98 15.54 10.77
C GLY A 57 15.50 15.16 10.88
N GLU A 58 14.67 15.74 10.03
CA GLU A 58 13.27 15.36 9.85
C GLU A 58 13.15 14.46 8.62
N PRO A 59 12.35 13.37 8.66
CA PRO A 59 12.10 12.53 7.51
C PRO A 59 11.45 13.33 6.36
N HIS A 60 11.94 13.13 5.15
CA HIS A 60 11.38 13.76 3.97
C HIS A 60 10.22 12.92 3.44
N ILE A 61 9.03 13.50 3.43
CA ILE A 61 7.81 12.90 2.88
C ILE A 61 7.58 13.50 1.49
N SER A 62 7.40 12.64 0.50
CA SER A 62 7.40 12.93 -0.93
C SER A 62 6.87 14.30 -1.35
N ALA A 63 7.77 15.17 -1.75
CA ALA A 63 7.50 16.38 -2.55
C ALA A 63 8.75 16.91 -3.27
N ALA A 64 9.87 16.17 -3.25
CA ALA A 64 11.11 16.66 -3.80
C ALA A 64 11.79 15.64 -4.72
N SER A 65 12.24 16.06 -5.89
CA SER A 65 12.86 15.21 -6.90
C SER A 65 14.36 14.97 -6.63
N ALA A 66 14.84 13.73 -6.78
CA ALA A 66 16.26 13.38 -6.71
C ALA A 66 16.89 13.45 -8.10
N GLU A 67 17.75 14.43 -8.33
CA GLU A 67 18.64 14.44 -9.50
C GLU A 67 19.99 13.80 -9.16
N PRO A 68 20.58 12.99 -10.03
CA PRO A 68 21.91 12.47 -9.81
C PRO A 68 22.93 13.62 -9.78
N GLY A 69 23.64 13.77 -8.68
CA GLY A 69 24.89 14.55 -8.60
C GLY A 69 24.82 16.06 -8.54
N LEU A 70 23.72 16.76 -8.81
CA LEU A 70 23.74 18.20 -9.03
C LEU A 70 22.99 19.08 -8.01
N THR A 71 22.12 18.53 -7.17
CA THR A 71 21.21 19.34 -6.33
C THR A 71 21.34 19.16 -4.83
N ASN A 72 22.18 18.25 -4.35
CA ASN A 72 22.35 18.02 -2.93
C ASN A 72 23.50 18.85 -2.38
N GLN A 73 23.19 19.99 -1.79
CA GLN A 73 24.20 20.79 -1.08
C GLN A 73 24.46 20.19 0.30
N ARG A 74 25.74 19.94 0.59
CA ARG A 74 26.22 19.54 1.90
C ARG A 74 26.40 20.79 2.76
N ILE A 75 25.63 20.92 3.83
CA ILE A 75 25.84 21.96 4.84
C ILE A 75 26.32 21.27 6.12
N GLY A 76 27.63 21.21 6.30
CA GLY A 76 28.27 20.46 7.39
C GLY A 76 28.10 18.95 7.21
N ASP A 77 27.80 18.22 8.30
CA ASP A 77 27.52 16.78 8.27
C ASP A 77 26.06 16.46 7.86
N ARG A 78 25.27 17.49 7.56
CA ARG A 78 23.89 17.35 7.12
C ARG A 78 23.80 17.39 5.60
N ILE A 79 23.11 16.41 5.05
CA ILE A 79 22.65 16.46 3.66
C ILE A 79 21.32 17.20 3.66
N VAL A 80 21.31 18.43 3.13
CA VAL A 80 20.10 19.24 3.00
C VAL A 80 19.59 19.08 1.58
N GLY A 81 18.32 18.71 1.43
CA GLY A 81 17.69 18.56 0.12
C GLY A 81 17.82 17.16 -0.46
N LEU A 82 17.29 16.16 0.24
CA LEU A 82 16.97 14.88 -0.39
C LEU A 82 15.80 15.10 -1.33
N ASN A 83 16.10 15.06 -2.59
CA ASN A 83 15.09 14.90 -3.61
C ASN A 83 14.56 13.46 -3.55
N THR A 84 13.26 13.28 -3.33
CA THR A 84 12.62 11.96 -3.35
C THR A 84 12.37 11.45 -4.77
N GLU A 85 12.51 12.31 -5.78
CA GLU A 85 12.45 11.94 -7.20
C GLU A 85 13.85 11.76 -7.77
N ASN A 86 14.14 10.62 -8.36
CA ASN A 86 15.39 10.36 -9.06
C ASN A 86 15.13 10.45 -10.58
N LYS A 87 15.57 11.57 -11.20
CA LYS A 87 15.48 11.78 -12.65
C LYS A 87 16.82 11.45 -13.30
N GLU A 88 16.83 10.46 -14.17
CA GLU A 88 17.92 10.31 -15.14
C GLU A 88 17.44 10.71 -16.53
N ILE A 89 18.36 11.23 -17.32
CA ILE A 89 18.09 11.55 -18.73
C ILE A 89 17.64 10.27 -19.42
N ASN A 90 16.40 10.22 -19.87
CA ASN A 90 15.71 9.12 -20.57
C ASN A 90 15.17 7.97 -19.70
N GLU A 91 15.22 8.00 -18.36
CA GLU A 91 14.72 6.88 -17.53
C GLU A 91 13.48 7.20 -16.65
N GLY A 92 12.93 8.39 -16.76
CA GLY A 92 11.77 8.81 -15.98
C GLY A 92 12.10 9.22 -14.55
N THR A 93 11.06 9.60 -13.81
CA THR A 93 11.16 10.06 -12.43
C THR A 93 10.76 8.95 -11.48
N ILE A 94 11.60 8.63 -10.49
CA ILE A 94 11.28 7.74 -9.38
C ILE A 94 10.94 8.58 -8.16
N ILE A 95 9.78 8.33 -7.56
CA ILE A 95 9.31 8.99 -6.35
C ILE A 95 9.41 8.02 -5.19
N PHE A 96 10.12 8.43 -4.13
CA PHE A 96 10.20 7.69 -2.89
C PHE A 96 9.25 8.28 -1.86
N ASP A 97 8.60 7.43 -1.07
CA ASP A 97 7.56 7.88 -0.16
C ASP A 97 8.10 8.58 1.09
N ILE A 98 9.02 7.94 1.79
CA ILE A 98 9.67 8.50 2.99
C ILE A 98 11.16 8.21 2.88
N VAL A 99 11.99 9.26 2.92
CA VAL A 99 13.45 9.15 2.87
C VAL A 99 14.06 9.82 4.08
N PHE A 100 14.95 9.12 4.74
CA PHE A 100 15.70 9.67 5.88
C PHE A 100 17.06 8.98 6.02
N TYR A 101 17.95 9.59 6.81
CA TYR A 101 19.24 9.03 7.17
C TYR A 101 19.24 8.56 8.60
N VAL A 102 19.94 7.46 8.84
CA VAL A 102 20.14 6.92 10.17
C VAL A 102 21.63 6.80 10.44
N ARG A 103 22.06 7.23 11.62
CA ARG A 103 23.43 7.07 12.07
C ARG A 103 23.63 5.65 12.58
N MET A 104 24.50 4.91 11.91
CA MET A 104 24.90 3.55 12.27
C MET A 104 26.38 3.53 12.68
N LYS A 105 26.86 2.42 13.24
CA LYS A 105 28.27 2.27 13.65
C LYS A 105 29.26 2.58 12.52
N ASN A 106 28.89 2.18 11.29
CA ASN A 106 29.71 2.38 10.10
C ASN A 106 29.44 3.71 9.36
N GLY A 107 28.79 4.67 10.01
CA GLY A 107 28.44 5.97 9.45
C GLY A 107 26.95 6.11 9.13
N LEU A 108 26.62 7.07 8.26
CA LEU A 108 25.24 7.32 7.85
C LEU A 108 24.78 6.28 6.82
N SER A 109 23.63 5.68 7.07
CA SER A 109 22.92 4.83 6.10
C SER A 109 21.66 5.55 5.62
N GLN A 110 21.34 5.37 4.34
CA GLN A 110 20.12 5.89 3.75
C GLN A 110 19.01 4.86 3.87
N ILE A 111 17.92 5.23 4.51
CA ILE A 111 16.76 4.38 4.67
C ILE A 111 15.58 5.01 3.93
N ILE A 112 14.92 4.19 3.15
CA ILE A 112 13.74 4.56 2.39
C ILE A 112 12.62 3.62 2.80
N ILE A 113 11.48 4.21 3.10
CA ILE A 113 10.26 3.47 3.37
C ILE A 113 9.26 3.78 2.26
N ASN A 114 8.88 2.74 1.53
CA ASN A 114 7.81 2.82 0.56
C ASN A 114 6.55 2.20 1.17
N VAL A 115 5.45 2.95 1.12
CA VAL A 115 4.14 2.45 1.53
C VAL A 115 3.37 2.09 0.28
N GLU A 116 3.25 0.81 0.00
CA GLU A 116 2.46 0.35 -1.14
C GLU A 116 1.06 -0.05 -0.63
N ALA A 117 0.09 0.87 -0.81
CA ALA A 117 -1.31 0.65 -0.39
C ALA A 117 -2.11 -0.18 -1.41
N GLN A 118 -1.46 -0.87 -2.34
CA GLN A 118 -2.15 -1.59 -3.41
C GLN A 118 -2.79 -2.89 -2.90
N LYS A 119 -3.97 -3.16 -3.43
CA LYS A 119 -4.69 -4.43 -3.24
C LYS A 119 -4.05 -5.50 -4.11
N GLY A 120 -3.14 -6.29 -3.55
CA GLY A 120 -2.52 -7.42 -4.26
C GLY A 120 -1.42 -7.02 -5.25
N GLU A 121 -0.91 -8.02 -5.95
CA GLU A 121 0.07 -7.86 -7.04
C GLU A 121 -0.45 -6.90 -8.11
N THR A 122 0.40 -6.01 -8.58
CA THR A 122 0.06 -5.15 -9.72
C THR A 122 -0.01 -5.98 -10.98
N ALA A 123 -1.00 -5.73 -11.84
CA ALA A 123 -1.13 -6.46 -13.11
C ALA A 123 0.06 -6.20 -14.07
N ASP A 124 0.79 -5.11 -13.87
CA ASP A 124 1.79 -4.61 -14.81
C ASP A 124 3.23 -4.97 -14.42
N TYR A 125 3.53 -5.23 -13.13
CA TYR A 125 4.88 -5.58 -12.66
C TYR A 125 4.88 -6.20 -11.26
N GLU A 126 5.94 -6.96 -10.98
CA GLU A 126 6.21 -7.52 -9.65
C GLU A 126 6.81 -6.45 -8.72
N ILE A 127 6.23 -6.26 -7.55
CA ILE A 127 6.68 -5.26 -6.56
C ILE A 127 8.15 -5.47 -6.18
N LEU A 128 8.61 -6.72 -6.05
CA LEU A 128 10.00 -7.02 -5.73
C LEU A 128 10.96 -6.52 -6.81
N ASN A 129 10.62 -6.65 -8.09
CA ASN A 129 11.45 -6.13 -9.19
C ASN A 129 11.60 -4.61 -9.11
N ARG A 130 10.51 -3.91 -8.78
CA ARG A 130 10.52 -2.46 -8.52
C ARG A 130 11.40 -2.11 -7.32
N ALA A 131 11.30 -2.86 -6.23
CA ALA A 131 12.13 -2.65 -5.03
C ALA A 131 13.62 -2.82 -5.32
N ILE A 132 13.99 -3.85 -6.09
CA ILE A 132 15.37 -4.07 -6.56
C ILE A 132 15.86 -2.88 -7.37
N PHE A 133 15.09 -2.44 -8.36
CA PHE A 133 15.44 -1.30 -9.19
C PHE A 133 15.65 -0.03 -8.35
N TYR A 134 14.79 0.23 -7.38
CA TYR A 134 14.90 1.38 -6.48
C TYR A 134 16.17 1.37 -5.64
N VAL A 135 16.56 0.24 -5.06
CA VAL A 135 17.81 0.13 -4.29
C VAL A 135 19.03 0.35 -5.18
N CYS A 136 19.05 -0.25 -6.37
CA CYS A 136 20.14 -0.05 -7.33
C CYS A 136 20.30 1.42 -7.71
N ARG A 137 19.19 2.12 -7.94
CA ARG A 137 19.18 3.56 -8.23
C ARG A 137 19.75 4.38 -7.07
N LEU A 138 19.36 4.08 -5.86
CA LEU A 138 19.84 4.78 -4.67
C LEU A 138 21.33 4.56 -4.43
N ILE A 139 21.82 3.34 -4.63
CA ILE A 139 23.24 3.05 -4.56
C ILE A 139 24.00 3.84 -5.64
N SER A 140 23.51 3.80 -6.88
CA SER A 140 24.11 4.54 -8.00
C SER A 140 24.10 6.05 -7.81
N SER A 141 23.01 6.61 -7.29
CA SER A 141 22.85 8.06 -7.07
C SER A 141 23.76 8.65 -5.99
N GLN A 142 24.47 7.82 -5.22
CA GLN A 142 25.44 8.28 -4.23
C GLN A 142 26.74 8.81 -4.84
N LYS A 143 27.03 8.43 -6.09
CA LYS A 143 28.21 8.95 -6.80
C LYS A 143 28.10 10.48 -6.95
N GLU A 144 29.23 11.19 -6.76
CA GLU A 144 29.37 12.64 -6.72
C GLU A 144 28.62 13.33 -5.56
N ARG A 145 27.74 12.62 -4.88
CA ARG A 145 27.04 13.11 -3.68
C ARG A 145 27.73 12.66 -2.39
N ASP A 146 27.82 11.34 -2.18
CA ASP A 146 28.37 10.72 -0.96
C ASP A 146 29.83 10.29 -1.14
N PHE A 147 30.24 9.96 -2.35
CA PHE A 147 31.62 9.68 -2.72
C PHE A 147 31.97 10.28 -4.09
N LYS A 148 33.26 10.57 -4.29
CA LYS A 148 33.77 11.21 -5.51
C LYS A 148 34.80 10.33 -6.20
N ASN A 149 34.99 10.56 -7.49
CA ASN A 149 35.94 9.83 -8.32
C ASN A 149 35.68 8.30 -8.26
N SER A 150 36.74 7.54 -7.91
CA SER A 150 36.70 6.08 -7.82
C SER A 150 36.73 5.57 -6.37
N ASP A 151 36.33 6.39 -5.40
CA ASP A 151 36.27 6.00 -4.00
C ASP A 151 34.98 5.20 -3.69
N TYR A 152 34.87 4.04 -4.31
CA TYR A 152 33.70 3.14 -4.10
C TYR A 152 33.59 2.61 -2.67
N ASN A 153 34.61 2.76 -1.82
CA ASN A 153 34.52 2.42 -0.39
C ASN A 153 33.64 3.41 0.38
N GLY A 154 33.39 4.60 -0.16
CA GLY A 154 32.48 5.59 0.40
C GLY A 154 31.00 5.30 0.17
N ILE A 155 30.64 4.22 -0.53
CA ILE A 155 29.23 3.83 -0.73
C ILE A 155 28.61 3.47 0.62
N LYS A 156 27.48 4.08 0.91
CA LYS A 156 26.69 3.84 2.12
C LYS A 156 25.65 2.75 1.90
N GLN A 157 25.33 2.05 2.96
CA GLN A 157 24.25 1.06 2.96
C GLN A 157 22.91 1.72 2.61
N VAL A 158 22.11 1.01 1.84
CA VAL A 158 20.75 1.39 1.49
C VAL A 158 19.80 0.33 2.03
N TYR A 159 18.80 0.77 2.76
CA TYR A 159 17.65 -0.05 3.14
C TYR A 159 16.42 0.47 2.42
N SER A 160 15.74 -0.39 1.70
CA SER A 160 14.43 -0.11 1.09
C SER A 160 13.39 -0.99 1.78
N ILE A 161 12.51 -0.36 2.56
CA ILE A 161 11.50 -1.06 3.38
C ILE A 161 10.13 -0.83 2.73
N TRP A 162 9.47 -1.92 2.36
CA TRP A 162 8.19 -1.92 1.66
C TRP A 162 7.09 -2.41 2.59
N VAL A 163 6.06 -1.60 2.76
CA VAL A 163 4.87 -1.97 3.53
C VAL A 163 3.73 -2.23 2.56
N CYS A 164 3.44 -3.50 2.31
CA CYS A 164 2.44 -3.96 1.37
C CYS A 164 1.17 -4.37 2.11
N MET A 165 0.04 -3.73 1.79
CA MET A 165 -1.23 -3.93 2.49
C MET A 165 -2.15 -4.93 1.77
N ASN A 166 -3.13 -5.46 2.52
CA ASN A 166 -4.18 -6.33 2.01
C ASN A 166 -3.68 -7.65 1.40
N LEU A 167 -2.58 -8.19 1.92
CA LEU A 167 -2.12 -9.51 1.56
C LEU A 167 -2.96 -10.62 2.22
N SER A 168 -2.75 -11.85 1.79
CA SER A 168 -3.42 -13.04 2.36
C SER A 168 -2.94 -13.38 3.76
N GLU A 169 -1.69 -13.01 4.10
CA GLU A 169 -1.06 -13.29 5.38
C GLU A 169 -0.08 -12.20 5.79
N ASN A 170 0.20 -12.11 7.10
CA ASN A 170 1.27 -11.29 7.64
C ASN A 170 2.62 -11.96 7.37
N SER A 171 3.53 -11.22 6.72
CA SER A 171 4.83 -11.74 6.34
C SER A 171 5.91 -10.67 6.42
N MET A 172 7.16 -11.10 6.65
CA MET A 172 8.32 -10.20 6.56
C MET A 172 9.51 -10.97 5.97
N SER A 173 10.14 -10.38 4.96
CA SER A 173 11.29 -10.96 4.27
C SER A 173 12.40 -9.93 4.12
N HIS A 174 13.65 -10.35 4.36
CA HIS A 174 14.84 -9.54 4.13
C HIS A 174 15.62 -10.10 2.94
N ILE A 175 15.78 -9.31 1.89
CA ILE A 175 16.52 -9.63 0.68
C ILE A 175 17.84 -8.86 0.70
N ARG A 176 18.95 -9.59 0.55
CA ARG A 176 20.30 -9.03 0.59
C ARG A 176 21.26 -9.78 -0.34
N LEU A 177 22.39 -9.17 -0.63
CA LEU A 177 23.45 -9.81 -1.42
C LEU A 177 24.13 -10.90 -0.61
N THR A 178 24.44 -12.01 -1.29
CA THR A 178 25.23 -13.11 -0.72
C THR A 178 26.33 -13.51 -1.69
N GLN A 179 27.47 -13.99 -1.16
CA GLN A 179 28.55 -14.56 -1.95
C GLN A 179 28.46 -16.09 -1.93
N LYS A 180 28.56 -16.71 -3.11
CA LYS A 180 28.74 -18.16 -3.26
C LYS A 180 30.01 -18.43 -4.00
N ASN A 181 30.97 -19.14 -3.38
CA ASN A 181 32.17 -19.55 -4.03
C ASN A 181 31.89 -20.70 -5.01
N LEU A 182 32.22 -20.51 -6.28
CA LEU A 182 32.04 -21.52 -7.33
C LEU A 182 33.31 -22.34 -7.51
N ILE A 183 34.50 -21.73 -7.38
CA ILE A 183 35.81 -22.35 -7.46
C ILE A 183 36.73 -21.65 -6.46
N GLY A 184 37.45 -22.45 -5.64
CA GLY A 184 38.35 -21.91 -4.64
C GLY A 184 37.65 -21.19 -3.50
N SER A 185 38.45 -20.57 -2.63
CA SER A 185 37.98 -19.91 -1.40
C SER A 185 38.57 -18.49 -1.25
N TYR A 186 38.84 -17.79 -2.38
CA TYR A 186 39.35 -16.42 -2.32
C TYR A 186 38.31 -15.49 -1.70
N GLU A 187 38.70 -14.76 -0.68
CA GLU A 187 37.85 -13.82 0.05
C GLU A 187 37.93 -12.43 -0.59
N TRP A 188 36.90 -12.06 -1.34
CA TRP A 188 36.79 -10.76 -1.93
C TRP A 188 36.50 -9.70 -0.85
N LYS A 189 37.38 -8.69 -0.80
CA LYS A 189 37.15 -7.54 0.12
C LYS A 189 36.04 -6.69 -0.42
N GLY A 190 35.09 -6.31 0.45
CA GLY A 190 33.96 -5.46 0.10
C GLY A 190 32.87 -5.53 1.17
N ASN A 191 31.79 -4.78 0.94
CA ASN A 191 30.64 -4.77 1.84
C ASN A 191 29.39 -5.28 1.11
N LEU A 192 28.97 -6.50 1.42
CA LEU A 192 27.75 -7.08 0.87
C LEU A 192 26.47 -6.49 1.49
N ASN A 193 26.59 -5.79 2.62
CA ASN A 193 25.45 -5.16 3.30
C ASN A 193 25.03 -3.81 2.69
N LEU A 194 25.59 -3.43 1.54
CA LEU A 194 25.20 -2.19 0.85
C LEU A 194 23.77 -2.23 0.32
N PHE A 195 23.25 -3.41 0.05
CA PHE A 195 21.95 -3.65 -0.59
C PHE A 195 21.03 -4.41 0.37
N ASN A 196 19.96 -3.74 0.82
CA ASN A 196 18.96 -4.34 1.71
C ASN A 196 17.55 -3.96 1.26
N ILE A 197 16.70 -4.97 1.07
CA ILE A 197 15.26 -4.78 0.86
C ILE A 197 14.53 -5.55 1.94
N VAL A 198 13.60 -4.89 2.63
CA VAL A 198 12.70 -5.54 3.57
C VAL A 198 11.28 -5.42 3.05
N MET A 199 10.64 -6.56 2.81
CA MET A 199 9.25 -6.64 2.38
C MET A 199 8.39 -6.99 3.60
N ILE A 200 7.45 -6.12 3.97
CA ILE A 200 6.51 -6.31 5.08
C ILE A 200 5.11 -6.45 4.48
N GLY A 201 4.53 -7.63 4.60
CA GLY A 201 3.19 -7.91 4.15
C GLY A 201 2.19 -7.81 5.29
N LEU A 202 1.17 -6.97 5.14
CA LEU A 202 0.09 -6.80 6.12
C LEU A 202 -1.19 -7.50 5.62
N ALA A 203 -1.69 -8.45 6.40
CA ALA A 203 -3.00 -9.05 6.19
C ALA A 203 -4.12 -8.03 6.46
N LYS A 204 -5.34 -8.35 6.03
CA LYS A 204 -6.52 -7.50 6.29
C LYS A 204 -6.87 -7.45 7.77
N GLU A 205 -6.78 -8.59 8.44
CA GLU A 205 -7.06 -8.71 9.86
C GLU A 205 -5.81 -8.38 10.68
N LEU A 206 -6.00 -7.64 11.77
CA LEU A 206 -4.91 -7.39 12.71
C LEU A 206 -4.49 -8.71 13.37
N PRO A 207 -3.18 -9.01 13.43
CA PRO A 207 -2.71 -10.15 14.20
C PRO A 207 -2.94 -9.92 15.69
N GLU A 208 -2.98 -11.00 16.46
CA GLU A 208 -2.96 -10.93 17.92
C GLU A 208 -1.67 -10.23 18.40
N HIS A 209 -1.71 -9.68 19.63
CA HIS A 209 -0.55 -9.03 20.24
C HIS A 209 0.46 -10.11 20.65
N ASP A 210 1.41 -10.38 19.77
CA ASP A 210 2.49 -11.37 19.92
C ASP A 210 3.80 -10.71 19.47
N GLU A 211 4.90 -11.04 20.14
CA GLU A 211 6.25 -10.55 19.83
C GLU A 211 6.62 -10.75 18.36
N LYS A 212 6.22 -11.87 17.76
CA LYS A 212 6.47 -12.21 16.36
C LYS A 212 5.80 -11.23 15.39
N TYR A 213 4.59 -10.78 15.71
CA TYR A 213 3.78 -9.92 14.84
C TYR A 213 3.63 -8.48 15.35
N GLU A 214 4.43 -8.10 16.33
CA GLU A 214 4.36 -6.77 16.95
C GLU A 214 4.42 -5.64 15.93
N LEU A 215 5.38 -5.68 14.99
CA LEU A 215 5.47 -4.65 13.94
C LEU A 215 4.25 -4.67 13.01
N HIS A 216 3.76 -5.86 12.63
CA HIS A 216 2.58 -6.00 11.78
C HIS A 216 1.33 -5.44 12.46
N ARG A 217 1.18 -5.70 13.77
CA ARG A 217 0.06 -5.16 14.55
C ARG A 217 0.13 -3.63 14.64
N LEU A 218 1.31 -3.05 14.90
CA LEU A 218 1.47 -1.60 14.91
C LEU A 218 1.16 -0.98 13.55
N LEU A 219 1.79 -1.47 12.48
CA LEU A 219 1.58 -0.95 11.13
C LEU A 219 0.13 -1.18 10.66
N GLY A 220 -0.42 -2.36 10.92
CA GLY A 220 -1.83 -2.67 10.66
C GLY A 220 -2.77 -1.72 11.40
N THR A 221 -2.50 -1.41 12.67
CA THR A 221 -3.28 -0.43 13.45
C THR A 221 -3.20 0.96 12.82
N LEU A 222 -2.01 1.43 12.47
CA LEU A 222 -1.83 2.77 11.87
C LEU A 222 -2.52 2.91 10.51
N LEU A 223 -2.53 1.84 9.70
CA LEU A 223 -3.00 1.83 8.32
C LEU A 223 -4.37 1.13 8.15
N SER A 224 -5.01 0.68 9.22
CA SER A 224 -6.34 0.04 9.17
C SER A 224 -7.38 0.96 8.52
N GLN A 225 -8.34 0.35 7.82
CA GLN A 225 -9.52 1.05 7.31
C GLN A 225 -10.77 0.81 8.18
N HIS A 226 -10.67 -0.06 9.21
CA HIS A 226 -11.82 -0.54 10.00
C HIS A 226 -11.75 -0.17 11.48
N LEU A 227 -10.60 0.31 11.98
CA LEU A 227 -10.45 0.71 13.38
C LEU A 227 -10.94 2.14 13.59
N THR A 228 -11.71 2.34 14.65
CA THR A 228 -12.09 3.67 15.13
C THR A 228 -10.86 4.43 15.65
N GLU A 229 -10.96 5.77 15.72
CA GLU A 229 -9.91 6.61 16.30
C GLU A 229 -9.53 6.16 17.72
N LYS A 230 -10.53 5.85 18.56
CA LYS A 230 -10.32 5.43 19.94
C LYS A 230 -9.54 4.12 20.03
N GLU A 231 -9.99 3.08 19.32
CA GLU A 231 -9.31 1.78 19.30
C GLU A 231 -7.85 1.91 18.84
N ARG A 232 -7.63 2.70 17.80
CA ARG A 232 -6.29 2.95 17.25
C ARG A 232 -5.39 3.65 18.26
N LEU A 233 -5.89 4.71 18.92
CA LEU A 233 -5.14 5.43 19.95
C LEU A 233 -4.89 4.57 21.19
N ASP A 234 -5.83 3.74 21.58
CA ASP A 234 -5.69 2.82 22.72
C ASP A 234 -4.58 1.79 22.43
N ILE A 235 -4.56 1.18 21.24
CA ILE A 235 -3.50 0.24 20.84
C ILE A 235 -2.14 0.96 20.82
N ILE A 236 -2.01 2.09 20.13
CA ILE A 236 -0.76 2.85 20.03
C ILE A 236 -0.23 3.27 21.42
N GLY A 237 -1.11 3.76 22.29
CA GLY A 237 -0.74 4.27 23.59
C GLY A 237 -0.49 3.18 24.65
N MET A 238 -1.35 2.15 24.70
CA MET A 238 -1.30 1.14 25.77
C MET A 238 -0.40 -0.04 25.43
N GLU A 239 -0.42 -0.53 24.17
CA GLU A 239 0.37 -1.69 23.80
C GLU A 239 1.81 -1.31 23.44
N TYR A 240 2.01 -0.15 22.78
CA TYR A 240 3.33 0.28 22.31
C TYR A 240 3.96 1.41 23.14
N ASN A 241 3.28 1.91 24.17
CA ASN A 241 3.73 3.03 25.00
C ASN A 241 4.14 4.26 24.20
N ILE A 242 3.60 4.45 22.98
CA ILE A 242 3.95 5.58 22.12
C ILE A 242 3.27 6.84 22.65
N PRO A 243 4.05 7.91 22.95
CA PRO A 243 3.49 9.16 23.46
C PRO A 243 2.54 9.78 22.43
N LEU A 244 1.27 9.89 22.76
CA LEU A 244 0.21 10.43 21.90
C LEU A 244 0.28 11.96 21.83
N LYS A 245 1.36 12.50 21.25
CA LYS A 245 1.55 13.94 21.04
C LYS A 245 0.49 14.50 20.08
N LYS A 246 0.23 15.81 20.18
CA LYS A 246 -0.81 16.51 19.38
C LYS A 246 -0.73 16.23 17.88
N ASN A 247 0.47 16.20 17.30
CA ASN A 247 0.65 15.97 15.87
C ASN A 247 0.27 14.53 15.49
N LEU A 248 0.72 13.53 16.26
CA LEU A 248 0.38 12.13 16.01
C LEU A 248 -1.13 11.90 16.13
N ARG A 249 -1.78 12.43 17.19
CA ARG A 249 -3.25 12.36 17.34
C ARG A 249 -3.98 12.98 16.14
N LYS A 250 -3.52 14.14 15.67
CA LYS A 250 -4.10 14.81 14.49
C LYS A 250 -3.99 13.92 13.24
N ASP A 251 -2.83 13.33 12.99
CA ASP A 251 -2.62 12.49 11.81
C ASP A 251 -3.42 11.18 11.91
N VAL A 252 -3.55 10.58 13.11
CA VAL A 252 -4.43 9.44 13.36
C VAL A 252 -5.90 9.79 13.08
N ASN A 253 -6.37 10.94 13.56
CA ASN A 253 -7.74 11.39 13.32
C ASN A 253 -8.02 11.60 11.82
N VAL A 254 -7.11 12.26 11.10
CA VAL A 254 -7.23 12.45 9.64
C VAL A 254 -7.30 11.10 8.92
N MET A 255 -6.50 10.12 9.34
CA MET A 255 -6.50 8.78 8.75
C MET A 255 -7.83 8.06 8.99
N CYS A 256 -8.42 8.17 10.20
CA CYS A 256 -9.72 7.57 10.50
C CYS A 256 -10.83 8.15 9.62
N ASN A 257 -10.91 9.47 9.53
CA ASN A 257 -11.94 10.15 8.71
C ASN A 257 -11.83 9.77 7.22
N LEU A 258 -10.59 9.62 6.70
CA LEU A 258 -10.38 9.18 5.32
C LEU A 258 -10.77 7.71 5.12
N SER A 259 -10.51 6.86 6.11
CA SER A 259 -10.87 5.45 6.08
C SER A 259 -12.39 5.25 6.06
N GLU A 260 -13.12 5.95 6.94
CA GLU A 260 -14.59 5.97 6.96
C GLU A 260 -15.17 6.42 5.61
N GLY A 261 -14.67 7.52 5.04
CA GLY A 261 -15.11 7.99 3.73
C GLY A 261 -14.82 7.03 2.56
N ILE A 262 -13.77 6.22 2.65
CA ILE A 262 -13.45 5.19 1.65
C ILE A 262 -14.41 4.00 1.80
N GLU A 263 -14.70 3.58 3.04
CA GLU A 263 -15.61 2.47 3.33
C GLU A 263 -17.05 2.79 2.91
N GLU A 264 -17.59 3.94 3.30
CA GLU A 264 -18.93 4.40 2.92
C GLU A 264 -19.12 4.37 1.39
N ARG A 265 -18.16 4.91 0.65
CA ARG A 265 -18.21 4.89 -0.83
C ARG A 265 -18.02 3.50 -1.42
N GLY A 266 -17.31 2.62 -0.71
CA GLY A 266 -17.21 1.21 -1.08
C GLY A 266 -18.56 0.50 -1.00
N ILE A 267 -19.30 0.75 0.07
CA ILE A 267 -20.65 0.23 0.31
C ILE A 267 -21.62 0.79 -0.73
N GLU A 268 -21.66 2.10 -0.94
CA GLU A 268 -22.53 2.76 -1.95
C GLU A 268 -22.32 2.13 -3.34
N ARG A 269 -21.06 2.00 -3.80
CA ARG A 269 -20.76 1.36 -5.09
C ARG A 269 -21.16 -0.12 -5.13
N GLY A 270 -21.02 -0.82 -4.01
CA GLY A 270 -21.45 -2.21 -3.88
C GLY A 270 -22.96 -2.35 -4.08
N ILE A 271 -23.74 -1.48 -3.44
CA ILE A 271 -25.21 -1.43 -3.58
C ILE A 271 -25.60 -1.09 -5.02
N GLU A 272 -25.03 -0.04 -5.61
CA GLU A 272 -25.33 0.42 -6.98
C GLU A 272 -25.04 -0.67 -8.03
N ARG A 273 -23.90 -1.35 -7.90
CA ARG A 273 -23.58 -2.50 -8.75
C ARG A 273 -24.52 -3.69 -8.51
N GLY A 274 -24.85 -3.95 -7.26
CA GLY A 274 -25.81 -5.01 -6.89
C GLY A 274 -27.18 -4.79 -7.52
N ILE A 275 -27.70 -3.57 -7.46
CA ILE A 275 -28.96 -3.18 -8.09
C ILE A 275 -28.87 -3.37 -9.61
N THR A 276 -27.84 -2.84 -10.25
CA THR A 276 -27.66 -2.91 -11.72
C THR A 276 -27.59 -4.37 -12.20
N ILE A 277 -26.82 -5.21 -11.51
CA ILE A 277 -26.70 -6.64 -11.84
C ILE A 277 -28.03 -7.36 -11.56
N GLY A 278 -28.70 -7.03 -10.46
CA GLY A 278 -30.00 -7.59 -10.11
C GLY A 278 -31.07 -7.28 -11.14
N GLU A 279 -31.18 -6.04 -11.57
CA GLU A 279 -32.09 -5.60 -12.64
C GLU A 279 -31.81 -6.28 -13.97
N ALA A 280 -30.54 -6.34 -14.38
CA ALA A 280 -30.14 -7.00 -15.63
C ALA A 280 -30.49 -8.51 -15.61
N ARG A 281 -30.19 -9.19 -14.51
CA ARG A 281 -30.55 -10.61 -14.32
C ARG A 281 -32.05 -10.81 -14.26
N GLY A 282 -32.76 -9.98 -13.51
CA GLY A 282 -34.21 -10.04 -13.42
C GLY A 282 -34.89 -9.87 -14.78
N ARG A 283 -34.40 -8.90 -15.60
CA ARG A 283 -34.87 -8.68 -16.98
C ARG A 283 -34.62 -9.88 -17.88
N ALA A 284 -33.41 -10.42 -17.86
CA ALA A 284 -33.05 -11.58 -18.68
C ALA A 284 -33.85 -12.84 -18.31
N VAL A 285 -34.08 -13.08 -17.02
CA VAL A 285 -34.93 -14.19 -16.54
C VAL A 285 -36.37 -13.96 -16.95
N GLY A 286 -36.89 -12.73 -16.77
CA GLY A 286 -38.27 -12.39 -17.18
C GLY A 286 -38.51 -12.57 -18.67
N GLU A 287 -37.59 -12.12 -19.54
CA GLU A 287 -37.64 -12.32 -20.98
C GLU A 287 -37.61 -13.80 -21.36
N SER A 288 -36.71 -14.58 -20.76
CA SER A 288 -36.61 -16.02 -21.00
C SER A 288 -37.89 -16.76 -20.59
N THR A 289 -38.48 -16.41 -19.45
CA THR A 289 -39.73 -16.99 -18.95
C THR A 289 -40.90 -16.64 -19.84
N ALA A 290 -40.99 -15.39 -20.30
CA ALA A 290 -42.03 -14.95 -21.21
C ALA A 290 -41.95 -15.68 -22.56
N LEU A 291 -40.75 -15.83 -23.13
CA LEU A 291 -40.56 -16.58 -24.39
C LEU A 291 -40.93 -18.05 -24.25
N LYS A 292 -40.58 -18.69 -23.11
CA LYS A 292 -41.01 -20.08 -22.82
C LYS A 292 -42.53 -20.21 -22.75
N LEU A 293 -43.20 -19.27 -22.07
CA LEU A 293 -44.68 -19.27 -22.00
C LEU A 293 -45.29 -19.18 -23.41
N ILE A 294 -44.81 -18.25 -24.24
CA ILE A 294 -45.30 -18.10 -25.63
C ILE A 294 -45.11 -19.40 -26.43
N GLN A 295 -43.92 -20.03 -26.31
CA GLN A 295 -43.67 -21.32 -26.96
C GLN A 295 -44.64 -22.43 -26.55
N LEU A 296 -44.95 -22.52 -25.26
CA LEU A 296 -45.88 -23.52 -24.73
C LEU A 296 -47.31 -23.27 -25.19
N LEU A 297 -47.76 -22.01 -25.10
CA LEU A 297 -49.10 -21.62 -25.60
C LEU A 297 -49.26 -21.82 -27.11
N MET A 298 -48.23 -21.58 -27.90
CA MET A 298 -48.24 -21.88 -29.35
C MET A 298 -48.38 -23.37 -29.64
N LYS A 299 -47.65 -24.21 -28.90
CA LYS A 299 -47.75 -25.69 -29.03
C LYS A 299 -49.15 -26.23 -28.72
N GLU A 300 -49.86 -25.58 -27.77
CA GLU A 300 -51.22 -25.96 -27.41
C GLU A 300 -52.30 -25.26 -28.25
N GLY A 301 -51.92 -24.40 -29.20
CA GLY A 301 -52.87 -23.67 -30.07
C GLY A 301 -53.63 -22.56 -29.33
N ARG A 302 -53.20 -22.13 -28.16
CA ARG A 302 -53.87 -21.16 -27.26
C ARG A 302 -53.47 -19.72 -27.63
N THR A 303 -53.73 -19.31 -28.87
CA THR A 303 -53.31 -17.95 -29.37
C THR A 303 -54.02 -16.78 -28.65
N ALA A 304 -55.29 -16.97 -28.22
CA ALA A 304 -55.98 -15.95 -27.41
C ALA A 304 -55.34 -15.70 -26.03
N ASP A 305 -54.73 -16.73 -25.46
CA ASP A 305 -54.01 -16.57 -24.17
C ASP A 305 -52.66 -15.87 -24.33
N ILE A 306 -52.03 -15.94 -25.52
CA ILE A 306 -50.83 -15.15 -25.84
C ILE A 306 -51.15 -13.64 -25.84
N GLU A 307 -52.27 -13.30 -26.53
CA GLU A 307 -52.74 -11.92 -26.60
C GLU A 307 -53.12 -11.40 -25.22
N ARG A 308 -53.82 -12.20 -24.43
CA ARG A 308 -54.18 -11.85 -23.07
C ARG A 308 -52.97 -11.73 -22.14
N ALA A 309 -51.99 -12.61 -22.23
CA ALA A 309 -50.78 -12.55 -21.41
C ALA A 309 -49.90 -11.33 -21.76
N SER A 310 -49.98 -10.82 -22.97
CA SER A 310 -49.21 -9.62 -23.39
C SER A 310 -49.73 -8.33 -22.76
N THR A 311 -51.05 -8.25 -22.54
CA THR A 311 -51.77 -7.05 -22.11
C THR A 311 -52.17 -7.07 -20.63
N ASP A 312 -52.36 -8.25 -20.05
CA ASP A 312 -52.85 -8.46 -18.67
C ASP A 312 -51.76 -9.16 -17.82
N PRO A 313 -51.11 -8.41 -16.88
CA PRO A 313 -50.11 -8.98 -15.98
C PRO A 313 -50.62 -10.06 -15.05
N GLU A 314 -51.88 -9.97 -14.59
CA GLU A 314 -52.47 -10.96 -13.71
C GLU A 314 -52.75 -12.28 -14.47
N ALA A 315 -53.29 -12.18 -15.68
CA ALA A 315 -53.47 -13.34 -16.53
C ALA A 315 -52.13 -14.00 -16.87
N ARG A 316 -51.11 -13.22 -17.16
CA ARG A 316 -49.76 -13.74 -17.38
C ARG A 316 -49.20 -14.46 -16.18
N GLN A 317 -49.41 -13.95 -14.96
CA GLN A 317 -48.95 -14.56 -13.71
C GLN A 317 -49.63 -15.93 -13.51
N LYS A 318 -50.93 -16.04 -13.76
CA LYS A 318 -51.67 -17.31 -13.69
C LYS A 318 -51.16 -18.34 -14.68
N LEU A 319 -50.84 -17.91 -15.90
CA LEU A 319 -50.27 -18.79 -16.92
C LEU A 319 -48.84 -19.24 -16.58
N TYR A 320 -48.03 -18.40 -15.95
CA TYR A 320 -46.72 -18.82 -15.43
C TYR A 320 -46.86 -19.94 -14.37
N GLN A 321 -47.85 -19.85 -13.46
CA GLN A 321 -48.14 -20.86 -12.47
C GLN A 321 -48.67 -22.15 -13.12
N GLU A 322 -49.60 -22.02 -14.07
CA GLU A 322 -50.18 -23.16 -14.82
C GLU A 322 -49.12 -24.01 -15.52
N PHE A 323 -48.12 -23.33 -16.14
CA PHE A 323 -47.03 -24.00 -16.82
C PHE A 323 -45.79 -24.25 -15.96
N HIS A 324 -45.85 -24.03 -14.64
CA HIS A 324 -44.76 -24.22 -13.69
C HIS A 324 -43.47 -23.49 -14.09
N LEU A 325 -43.58 -22.23 -14.58
CA LEU A 325 -42.46 -21.40 -15.00
C LEU A 325 -41.93 -20.49 -13.89
N ILE A 326 -42.70 -20.35 -12.82
CA ILE A 326 -42.37 -19.66 -11.57
C ILE A 326 -42.85 -20.45 -10.38
#